data_fa953a9ba08fdf409dfded945e060cbc
#
_entry.id   fa953a9ba08fdf409dfded945e060cbc
#
_cell.length_a   1.000
_cell.length_b   1.000
_cell.length_c   1.000
_cell.angle_alpha   90.00
_cell.angle_beta   90.00
_cell.angle_gamma   90.00
#
_symmetry.space_group_name_H-M   'P 1'
#
loop_
_entity.id
_entity.type
_entity.pdbx_description
1 polymer ?
#
loop_
_entity_poly.entity_id
_entity_poly.type
_entity_poly.pdbx_seq_one_letter_code
_entity_poly.pdbx_strand_id
1 'polypeptide(L)'
;MKHDRRNKLTDKVTVIGAGLAGSEAAFQLAELGIPVELVEMRPLKQTPAHHTGYFAELVCSNSLRAASVTNAVGLLKEEMRRLHSVIMDAADHHSVPAGGALAVDRMGYAEAVTEIVKNHPLITFTEKEVTEIPEDGITIIATGPLTEGKLAEAIEDFCGGEGFHFYDAAAPIVTKESLDLDVVYAMSRYGKGEAAYLNCPMNEEEYAAFQEALCHAEMAPVHGFENKKVFEGCMPIEVMAQRGADTMRFGPLKPVGLPDPRTGETPYAVVQLRRDNEDDTMYNIVGFQTHLKWGEQKRVFGMIPGLSHAEFVRYGVMHRNTYIDSPDLLNETMETRKRKGLFFAGQMTGVEGYVESAASGIVAAYSAAARFRGEEPEAFPRETAIGSLCYYISHFDGKNFQPMNVNFGLMPQLEKRVPKKEKNQRIADRALEAIDKFIENH
;
A
#
# COMPACT_ATOMS: atom_id res chain seq x y z
N MET A 1 -17.03 2.29 -53.33
CA MET A 1 -17.27 1.78 -51.96
C MET A 1 -16.03 2.08 -51.17
N LYS A 2 -16.02 3.19 -50.41
CA LYS A 2 -14.93 3.51 -49.47
C LYS A 2 -15.30 2.80 -48.16
N HIS A 3 -14.59 1.75 -47.81
CA HIS A 3 -14.70 1.09 -46.53
C HIS A 3 -14.32 2.10 -45.44
N ASP A 4 -15.30 2.36 -44.63
CA ASP A 4 -15.25 3.11 -43.34
C ASP A 4 -14.29 2.36 -42.40
N ARG A 5 -13.00 2.78 -42.40
CA ARG A 5 -12.05 2.39 -41.32
C ARG A 5 -12.38 3.20 -40.08
N ARG A 6 -13.54 2.94 -39.45
CA ARG A 6 -13.75 3.34 -38.09
C ARG A 6 -12.75 2.57 -37.25
N ASN A 7 -11.95 3.29 -36.51
CA ASN A 7 -11.04 2.83 -35.48
C ASN A 7 -11.58 1.59 -34.75
N LYS A 8 -11.15 0.39 -35.08
CA LYS A 8 -11.19 -0.73 -34.16
C LYS A 8 -10.12 -0.46 -33.10
N LEU A 9 -10.48 0.31 -32.08
CA LEU A 9 -9.81 0.26 -30.80
C LEU A 9 -9.86 -1.21 -30.38
N THR A 10 -8.72 -1.80 -30.17
CA THR A 10 -8.35 -3.14 -29.71
C THR A 10 -9.48 -4.07 -29.25
N ASP A 11 -9.35 -5.38 -29.54
CA ASP A 11 -10.33 -6.41 -29.08
C ASP A 11 -10.18 -6.71 -27.56
N LYS A 12 -9.27 -6.05 -26.85
CA LYS A 12 -8.97 -6.24 -25.42
C LYS A 12 -8.26 -5.01 -24.82
N VAL A 13 -8.25 -4.92 -23.49
CA VAL A 13 -7.41 -3.99 -22.72
C VAL A 13 -6.20 -4.73 -22.18
N THR A 14 -5.01 -4.13 -22.30
CA THR A 14 -3.77 -4.71 -21.75
C THR A 14 -3.49 -4.09 -20.37
N VAL A 15 -3.31 -4.94 -19.35
CA VAL A 15 -2.88 -4.55 -18.00
C VAL A 15 -1.48 -5.10 -17.76
N ILE A 16 -0.52 -4.23 -17.46
CA ILE A 16 0.89 -4.59 -17.24
C ILE A 16 1.20 -4.51 -15.74
N GLY A 17 1.54 -5.67 -15.16
CA GLY A 17 1.77 -5.87 -13.73
C GLY A 17 0.56 -6.45 -13.01
N ALA A 18 0.76 -7.55 -12.25
CA ALA A 18 -0.26 -8.20 -11.45
C ALA A 18 -0.04 -7.95 -9.93
N GLY A 19 0.39 -6.72 -9.57
CA GLY A 19 0.36 -6.23 -8.20
C GLY A 19 -1.07 -5.87 -7.77
N LEU A 20 -1.21 -5.16 -6.65
CA LEU A 20 -2.52 -4.74 -6.11
C LEU A 20 -3.37 -3.99 -7.14
N ALA A 21 -2.79 -2.96 -7.78
CA ALA A 21 -3.52 -2.13 -8.74
C ALA A 21 -3.84 -2.88 -10.04
N GLY A 22 -2.90 -3.69 -10.55
CA GLY A 22 -3.13 -4.40 -11.81
C GLY A 22 -4.07 -5.58 -11.68
N SER A 23 -4.02 -6.33 -10.58
CA SER A 23 -4.99 -7.40 -10.30
C SER A 23 -6.40 -6.84 -10.13
N GLU A 24 -6.54 -5.74 -9.39
CA GLU A 24 -7.81 -5.04 -9.23
C GLU A 24 -8.32 -4.52 -10.58
N ALA A 25 -7.46 -3.85 -11.37
CA ALA A 25 -7.86 -3.30 -12.66
C ALA A 25 -8.28 -4.39 -13.66
N ALA A 26 -7.55 -5.50 -13.71
CA ALA A 26 -7.89 -6.62 -14.60
C ALA A 26 -9.23 -7.25 -14.21
N PHE A 27 -9.46 -7.45 -12.92
CA PHE A 27 -10.72 -7.99 -12.40
C PHE A 27 -11.91 -7.06 -12.71
N GLN A 28 -11.80 -5.77 -12.39
CA GLN A 28 -12.84 -4.79 -12.64
C GLN A 28 -13.21 -4.68 -14.12
N LEU A 29 -12.21 -4.63 -15.01
CA LEU A 29 -12.46 -4.66 -16.46
C LEU A 29 -13.23 -5.89 -16.89
N ALA A 30 -12.85 -7.06 -16.37
CA ALA A 30 -13.49 -8.31 -16.70
C ALA A 30 -14.94 -8.37 -16.19
N GLU A 31 -15.21 -7.89 -14.97
CA GLU A 31 -16.59 -7.75 -14.42
C GLU A 31 -17.43 -6.76 -15.24
N LEU A 32 -16.80 -5.73 -15.83
CA LEU A 32 -17.46 -4.80 -16.77
C LEU A 32 -17.66 -5.40 -18.19
N GLY A 33 -17.31 -6.69 -18.38
CA GLY A 33 -17.48 -7.41 -19.64
C GLY A 33 -16.39 -7.13 -20.68
N ILE A 34 -15.26 -6.54 -20.30
CA ILE A 34 -14.14 -6.20 -21.18
C ILE A 34 -13.10 -7.32 -21.18
N PRO A 35 -12.71 -7.87 -22.35
CA PRO A 35 -11.58 -8.82 -22.43
C PRO A 35 -10.27 -8.16 -22.01
N VAL A 36 -9.49 -8.85 -21.18
CA VAL A 36 -8.23 -8.37 -20.60
C VAL A 36 -7.07 -9.28 -20.96
N GLU A 37 -5.95 -8.70 -21.33
CA GLU A 37 -4.64 -9.35 -21.28
C GLU A 37 -3.89 -8.84 -20.07
N LEU A 38 -3.71 -9.67 -19.03
CA LEU A 38 -2.91 -9.36 -17.87
C LEU A 38 -1.48 -9.90 -18.07
N VAL A 39 -0.50 -9.00 -18.09
CA VAL A 39 0.92 -9.34 -18.30
C VAL A 39 1.69 -9.14 -17.00
N GLU A 40 2.36 -10.18 -16.52
CA GLU A 40 3.19 -10.14 -15.32
C GLU A 40 4.54 -10.84 -15.58
N MET A 41 5.62 -10.28 -15.05
CA MET A 41 6.95 -10.85 -15.24
C MET A 41 7.28 -11.99 -14.26
N ARG A 42 6.59 -12.04 -13.11
CA ARG A 42 6.80 -13.10 -12.12
C ARG A 42 6.06 -14.39 -12.52
N PRO A 43 6.60 -15.57 -12.29
CA PRO A 43 7.86 -15.84 -11.57
C PRO A 43 9.13 -15.80 -12.44
N LEU A 44 9.05 -15.47 -13.74
CA LEU A 44 10.22 -15.46 -14.64
C LEU A 44 11.31 -14.50 -14.17
N LYS A 45 10.91 -13.33 -13.68
CA LYS A 45 11.79 -12.33 -13.10
C LYS A 45 11.19 -11.80 -11.80
N GLN A 46 11.96 -11.83 -10.72
CA GLN A 46 11.56 -11.32 -9.42
C GLN A 46 12.04 -9.87 -9.24
N THR A 47 11.34 -9.12 -8.39
CA THR A 47 11.84 -7.85 -7.86
C THR A 47 12.58 -8.10 -6.54
N PRO A 48 13.36 -7.14 -6.03
CA PRO A 48 14.05 -7.30 -4.74
C PRO A 48 13.12 -7.54 -3.55
N ALA A 49 11.84 -7.19 -3.63
CA ALA A 49 10.88 -7.27 -2.52
C ALA A 49 9.88 -8.43 -2.63
N HIS A 50 9.62 -8.94 -3.84
CA HIS A 50 8.70 -10.06 -4.04
C HIS A 50 9.42 -11.38 -3.86
N HIS A 51 8.73 -12.36 -3.26
CA HIS A 51 9.28 -13.68 -2.96
C HIS A 51 8.47 -14.82 -3.59
N THR A 52 7.29 -14.52 -4.12
CA THR A 52 6.38 -15.50 -4.72
C THR A 52 6.03 -15.12 -6.16
N GLY A 53 5.35 -16.04 -6.87
CA GLY A 53 4.70 -15.73 -8.15
C GLY A 53 3.22 -15.35 -8.00
N TYR A 54 2.72 -15.19 -6.78
CA TYR A 54 1.33 -14.81 -6.53
C TYR A 54 1.08 -13.33 -6.86
N PHE A 55 -0.15 -13.05 -7.27
CA PHE A 55 -0.62 -11.69 -7.54
C PHE A 55 -0.86 -10.93 -6.23
N ALA A 56 -0.86 -9.61 -6.31
CA ALA A 56 -1.13 -8.72 -5.18
C ALA A 56 -0.31 -9.02 -3.90
N GLU A 57 0.90 -9.58 -4.02
CA GLU A 57 1.77 -9.89 -2.90
C GLU A 57 2.06 -8.65 -2.05
N LEU A 58 1.82 -8.75 -0.73
CA LEU A 58 2.08 -7.67 0.22
C LEU A 58 3.54 -7.70 0.67
N VAL A 59 4.36 -6.83 0.11
CA VAL A 59 5.82 -6.85 0.28
C VAL A 59 6.34 -6.22 1.56
N CYS A 60 5.62 -5.26 2.16
CA CYS A 60 6.07 -4.53 3.35
C CYS A 60 5.38 -5.05 4.63
N SER A 61 4.08 -4.91 4.70
CA SER A 61 3.25 -5.21 5.86
C SER A 61 2.05 -6.07 5.44
N ASN A 62 1.48 -6.86 6.35
CA ASN A 62 0.21 -7.54 6.10
C ASN A 62 -1.01 -6.70 6.52
N SER A 63 -0.79 -5.45 6.94
CA SER A 63 -1.87 -4.55 7.38
C SER A 63 -2.35 -3.67 6.25
N LEU A 64 -3.67 -3.63 6.09
CA LEU A 64 -4.39 -2.67 5.27
C LEU A 64 -4.88 -1.46 6.10
N ARG A 65 -4.27 -1.22 7.26
CA ARG A 65 -4.54 -0.09 8.18
C ARG A 65 -5.95 -0.10 8.78
N ALA A 66 -6.41 1.05 9.31
CA ALA A 66 -7.66 1.16 10.05
C ALA A 66 -8.89 0.63 9.28
N ALA A 67 -9.75 -0.16 9.96
CA ALA A 67 -10.94 -0.76 9.36
C ALA A 67 -12.16 0.17 9.37
N SER A 68 -12.29 1.04 10.39
CA SER A 68 -13.47 1.89 10.58
C SER A 68 -13.60 2.97 9.51
N VAL A 69 -14.81 3.20 9.01
CA VAL A 69 -15.15 4.28 8.06
C VAL A 69 -14.95 5.69 8.62
N THR A 70 -14.80 5.84 9.93
CA THR A 70 -14.42 7.11 10.55
C THR A 70 -12.94 7.46 10.39
N ASN A 71 -12.17 6.57 9.74
CA ASN A 71 -10.83 6.81 9.19
C ASN A 71 -10.90 6.80 7.66
N ALA A 72 -10.20 7.71 7.01
CA ALA A 72 -10.29 7.84 5.56
C ALA A 72 -9.92 6.56 4.78
N VAL A 73 -8.91 5.81 5.25
CA VAL A 73 -8.57 4.51 4.63
C VAL A 73 -9.62 3.43 4.89
N GLY A 74 -10.35 3.50 6.01
CA GLY A 74 -11.49 2.62 6.27
C GLY A 74 -12.67 2.96 5.37
N LEU A 75 -12.91 4.26 5.13
CA LEU A 75 -13.90 4.72 4.16
C LEU A 75 -13.52 4.26 2.73
N LEU A 76 -12.27 4.44 2.31
CA LEU A 76 -11.78 3.99 1.01
C LEU A 76 -12.04 2.49 0.80
N LYS A 77 -11.78 1.65 1.81
CA LYS A 77 -12.08 0.22 1.75
C LYS A 77 -13.56 -0.07 1.58
N GLU A 78 -14.43 0.69 2.24
CA GLU A 78 -15.86 0.53 2.10
C GLU A 78 -16.37 0.96 0.72
N GLU A 79 -15.82 2.03 0.15
CA GLU A 79 -16.09 2.42 -1.25
C GLU A 79 -15.67 1.30 -2.22
N MET A 80 -14.50 0.70 -2.02
CA MET A 80 -14.02 -0.42 -2.83
C MET A 80 -14.89 -1.67 -2.70
N ARG A 81 -15.42 -1.99 -1.48
CA ARG A 81 -16.35 -3.10 -1.29
C ARG A 81 -17.64 -2.90 -2.10
N ARG A 82 -18.17 -1.67 -2.13
CA ARG A 82 -19.35 -1.34 -2.94
C ARG A 82 -19.09 -1.48 -4.43
N LEU A 83 -17.84 -1.27 -4.86
CA LEU A 83 -17.36 -1.49 -6.23
C LEU A 83 -16.95 -2.95 -6.51
N HIS A 84 -17.28 -3.89 -5.62
CA HIS A 84 -16.96 -5.32 -5.75
C HIS A 84 -15.47 -5.61 -5.95
N SER A 85 -14.61 -4.90 -5.19
CA SER A 85 -13.14 -5.06 -5.25
C SER A 85 -12.70 -6.50 -4.91
N VAL A 86 -11.95 -7.15 -5.80
CA VAL A 86 -11.33 -8.45 -5.55
C VAL A 86 -10.30 -8.39 -4.42
N ILE A 87 -9.59 -7.25 -4.31
CA ILE A 87 -8.62 -7.02 -3.25
C ILE A 87 -9.28 -6.96 -1.89
N MET A 88 -10.44 -6.32 -1.78
CA MET A 88 -11.19 -6.24 -0.53
C MET A 88 -11.89 -7.56 -0.19
N ASP A 89 -12.45 -8.24 -1.18
CA ASP A 89 -13.07 -9.56 -0.98
C ASP A 89 -12.07 -10.57 -0.42
N ALA A 90 -10.89 -10.69 -1.05
CA ALA A 90 -9.82 -11.56 -0.57
C ALA A 90 -9.32 -11.13 0.82
N ALA A 91 -9.21 -9.83 1.09
CA ALA A 91 -8.76 -9.32 2.39
C ALA A 91 -9.74 -9.63 3.54
N ASP A 92 -11.03 -9.54 3.27
CA ASP A 92 -12.07 -9.81 4.27
C ASP A 92 -12.13 -11.32 4.61
N HIS A 93 -11.97 -12.20 3.59
CA HIS A 93 -11.96 -13.66 3.78
C HIS A 93 -10.67 -14.19 4.44
N HIS A 94 -9.53 -13.53 4.26
CA HIS A 94 -8.24 -13.92 4.84
C HIS A 94 -7.79 -12.98 5.97
N SER A 95 -8.74 -12.35 6.66
CA SER A 95 -8.43 -11.42 7.74
C SER A 95 -7.89 -12.14 8.97
N VAL A 96 -6.89 -11.53 9.63
CA VAL A 96 -6.34 -11.99 10.90
C VAL A 96 -6.56 -10.92 11.98
N PRO A 97 -6.64 -11.29 13.27
CA PRO A 97 -6.85 -10.35 14.35
C PRO A 97 -5.79 -9.25 14.37
N ALA A 98 -6.22 -7.98 14.34
CA ALA A 98 -5.35 -6.79 14.35
C ALA A 98 -5.98 -5.58 15.06
N GLY A 99 -6.85 -5.81 16.07
CA GLY A 99 -7.53 -4.75 16.81
C GLY A 99 -8.42 -3.89 15.90
N GLY A 100 -8.16 -2.59 15.81
CA GLY A 100 -8.93 -1.67 14.94
C GLY A 100 -8.43 -1.58 13.49
N ALA A 101 -7.46 -2.40 13.10
CA ALA A 101 -6.96 -2.48 11.72
C ALA A 101 -7.49 -3.72 11.00
N LEU A 102 -7.51 -3.68 9.67
CA LEU A 102 -7.64 -4.87 8.83
C LEU A 102 -6.23 -5.38 8.50
N ALA A 103 -5.89 -6.56 8.96
CA ALA A 103 -4.68 -7.28 8.55
C ALA A 103 -5.06 -8.64 7.99
N VAL A 104 -4.22 -9.22 7.15
CA VAL A 104 -4.52 -10.46 6.44
C VAL A 104 -3.43 -11.52 6.64
N ASP A 105 -3.81 -12.79 6.54
CA ASP A 105 -2.86 -13.84 6.23
C ASP A 105 -2.27 -13.56 4.85
N ARG A 106 -0.97 -13.33 4.82
CA ARG A 106 -0.28 -12.80 3.64
C ARG A 106 -0.32 -13.76 2.45
N MET A 107 -0.14 -15.04 2.74
CA MET A 107 -0.08 -16.07 1.70
C MET A 107 -1.48 -16.44 1.20
N GLY A 108 -2.41 -16.75 2.10
CA GLY A 108 -3.78 -17.07 1.74
C GLY A 108 -4.47 -15.95 0.96
N TYR A 109 -4.24 -14.70 1.36
CA TYR A 109 -4.73 -13.53 0.63
C TYR A 109 -4.18 -13.44 -0.81
N ALA A 110 -2.85 -13.57 -1.00
CA ALA A 110 -2.24 -13.47 -2.32
C ALA A 110 -2.62 -14.64 -3.24
N GLU A 111 -2.75 -15.83 -2.67
CA GLU A 111 -3.21 -17.04 -3.37
C GLU A 111 -4.65 -16.86 -3.84
N ALA A 112 -5.56 -16.41 -2.98
CA ALA A 112 -6.96 -16.15 -3.32
C ALA A 112 -7.11 -15.13 -4.46
N VAL A 113 -6.42 -13.97 -4.39
CA VAL A 113 -6.43 -12.99 -5.48
C VAL A 113 -5.92 -13.62 -6.79
N THR A 114 -4.85 -14.42 -6.70
CA THR A 114 -4.27 -15.09 -7.88
C THR A 114 -5.26 -16.05 -8.53
N GLU A 115 -5.93 -16.88 -7.73
CA GLU A 115 -6.91 -17.84 -8.21
C GLU A 115 -8.13 -17.15 -8.86
N ILE A 116 -8.70 -16.14 -8.19
CA ILE A 116 -9.86 -15.42 -8.71
C ILE A 116 -9.53 -14.76 -10.06
N VAL A 117 -8.40 -14.03 -10.13
CA VAL A 117 -8.03 -13.29 -11.34
C VAL A 117 -7.63 -14.23 -12.50
N LYS A 118 -6.83 -15.27 -12.22
CA LYS A 118 -6.39 -16.22 -13.28
C LYS A 118 -7.54 -17.08 -13.83
N ASN A 119 -8.54 -17.39 -13.00
CA ASN A 119 -9.66 -18.23 -13.42
C ASN A 119 -10.81 -17.44 -14.06
N HIS A 120 -10.72 -16.11 -14.11
CA HIS A 120 -11.78 -15.31 -14.71
C HIS A 120 -11.82 -15.50 -16.25
N PRO A 121 -12.98 -15.84 -16.85
CA PRO A 121 -13.10 -16.23 -18.26
C PRO A 121 -12.70 -15.13 -19.26
N LEU A 122 -12.75 -13.85 -18.89
CA LEU A 122 -12.36 -12.73 -19.72
C LEU A 122 -10.92 -12.25 -19.49
N ILE A 123 -10.15 -12.88 -18.60
CA ILE A 123 -8.75 -12.53 -18.35
C ILE A 123 -7.84 -13.57 -18.97
N THR A 124 -7.01 -13.15 -19.91
CA THR A 124 -5.91 -13.96 -20.43
C THR A 124 -4.63 -13.54 -19.72
N PHE A 125 -4.01 -14.46 -19.01
CA PHE A 125 -2.75 -14.22 -18.31
C PHE A 125 -1.55 -14.57 -19.19
N THR A 126 -0.55 -13.67 -19.23
CA THR A 126 0.70 -13.83 -19.99
C THR A 126 1.90 -13.59 -19.08
N GLU A 127 2.75 -14.61 -18.88
CA GLU A 127 4.03 -14.47 -18.19
C GLU A 127 5.07 -13.85 -19.13
N LYS A 128 5.37 -12.59 -18.94
CA LYS A 128 6.32 -11.86 -19.79
C LYS A 128 6.83 -10.60 -19.11
N GLU A 129 8.12 -10.31 -19.23
CA GLU A 129 8.66 -8.99 -18.96
C GLU A 129 8.31 -8.03 -20.08
N VAL A 130 7.67 -6.91 -19.76
CA VAL A 130 7.41 -5.80 -20.67
C VAL A 130 8.54 -4.80 -20.53
N THR A 131 9.17 -4.43 -21.65
CA THR A 131 10.33 -3.53 -21.69
C THR A 131 10.06 -2.19 -22.34
N GLU A 132 8.88 -2.01 -22.96
CA GLU A 132 8.50 -0.82 -23.70
C GLU A 132 7.02 -0.52 -23.44
N ILE A 133 6.62 0.75 -23.51
CA ILE A 133 5.21 1.12 -23.46
C ILE A 133 4.57 0.75 -24.81
N PRO A 134 3.50 -0.09 -24.85
CA PRO A 134 2.82 -0.41 -26.10
C PRO A 134 2.38 0.86 -26.84
N GLU A 135 2.68 0.97 -28.13
CA GLU A 135 2.37 2.18 -28.91
C GLU A 135 0.88 2.34 -29.19
N ASP A 136 0.18 1.23 -29.39
CA ASP A 136 -1.23 1.17 -29.76
C ASP A 136 -2.09 0.50 -28.69
N GLY A 137 -3.40 0.72 -28.78
CA GLY A 137 -4.41 0.10 -27.94
C GLY A 137 -4.63 0.80 -26.63
N ILE A 138 -5.46 0.17 -25.77
CA ILE A 138 -5.78 0.64 -24.43
C ILE A 138 -4.89 -0.14 -23.44
N THR A 139 -4.08 0.58 -22.69
CA THR A 139 -3.10 -0.02 -21.78
C THR A 139 -3.14 0.63 -20.39
N ILE A 140 -3.14 -0.20 -19.35
CA ILE A 140 -2.94 0.22 -17.96
C ILE A 140 -1.55 -0.26 -17.50
N ILE A 141 -0.68 0.67 -17.12
CA ILE A 141 0.63 0.37 -16.52
C ILE A 141 0.45 0.38 -15.00
N ALA A 142 0.55 -0.80 -14.38
CA ALA A 142 0.36 -1.03 -12.96
C ALA A 142 1.52 -1.84 -12.35
N THR A 143 2.74 -1.60 -12.82
CA THR A 143 3.95 -2.35 -12.46
C THR A 143 4.51 -2.00 -11.09
N GLY A 144 3.94 -0.99 -10.45
CA GLY A 144 4.25 -0.62 -9.06
C GLY A 144 5.57 0.16 -8.91
N PRO A 145 5.93 0.48 -7.65
CA PRO A 145 7.04 1.39 -7.36
C PRO A 145 8.43 0.78 -7.58
N LEU A 146 8.50 -0.56 -7.73
CA LEU A 146 9.76 -1.30 -7.96
C LEU A 146 10.03 -1.52 -9.44
N THR A 147 9.40 -0.77 -10.31
CA THR A 147 9.66 -0.80 -11.76
C THR A 147 11.09 -0.35 -12.03
N GLU A 148 11.84 -1.18 -12.74
CA GLU A 148 13.26 -0.98 -13.04
C GLU A 148 13.62 -1.37 -14.49
N GLY A 149 14.85 -1.08 -14.90
CA GLY A 149 15.38 -1.42 -16.22
C GLY A 149 14.67 -0.71 -17.37
N LYS A 150 14.57 -1.37 -18.52
CA LYS A 150 14.10 -0.75 -19.77
C LYS A 150 12.70 -0.16 -19.71
N LEU A 151 11.77 -0.79 -18.97
CA LEU A 151 10.43 -0.23 -18.83
C LEU A 151 10.44 1.06 -17.99
N ALA A 152 11.27 1.12 -16.94
CA ALA A 152 11.43 2.35 -16.17
C ALA A 152 12.01 3.48 -17.04
N GLU A 153 13.04 3.18 -17.84
CA GLU A 153 13.62 4.12 -18.81
C GLU A 153 12.57 4.60 -19.83
N ALA A 154 11.76 3.69 -20.38
CA ALA A 154 10.68 4.04 -21.31
C ALA A 154 9.60 4.91 -20.67
N ILE A 155 9.29 4.70 -19.39
CA ILE A 155 8.34 5.53 -18.63
C ILE A 155 8.96 6.92 -18.36
N GLU A 156 10.24 7.00 -17.97
CA GLU A 156 10.96 8.27 -17.78
C GLU A 156 10.98 9.10 -19.07
N ASP A 157 11.32 8.47 -20.20
CA ASP A 157 11.30 9.12 -21.53
C ASP A 157 9.90 9.61 -21.90
N PHE A 158 8.87 8.79 -21.65
CA PHE A 158 7.48 9.18 -21.90
C PHE A 158 7.05 10.36 -21.02
N CYS A 159 7.47 10.39 -19.75
CA CYS A 159 7.20 11.50 -18.83
C CYS A 159 7.93 12.79 -19.21
N GLY A 160 9.07 12.68 -19.90
CA GLY A 160 9.85 13.84 -20.40
C GLY A 160 10.79 14.44 -19.37
N GLY A 161 11.26 13.67 -18.40
CA GLY A 161 12.18 14.13 -17.37
C GLY A 161 12.65 13.02 -16.43
N GLU A 162 13.50 13.35 -15.47
CA GLU A 162 13.95 12.45 -14.42
C GLU A 162 12.75 12.01 -13.57
N GLY A 163 12.55 10.70 -13.43
CA GLY A 163 11.56 10.13 -12.52
C GLY A 163 11.87 10.50 -11.08
N PHE A 164 10.83 10.79 -10.30
CA PHE A 164 10.98 11.00 -8.87
C PHE A 164 11.19 9.67 -8.15
N HIS A 165 12.10 9.66 -7.18
CA HIS A 165 12.38 8.49 -6.39
C HIS A 165 12.27 8.81 -4.91
N PHE A 166 11.70 7.89 -4.15
CA PHE A 166 11.76 7.88 -2.69
C PHE A 166 12.20 6.51 -2.20
N TYR A 167 12.65 6.45 -0.97
CA TYR A 167 13.07 5.20 -0.36
C TYR A 167 12.01 4.73 0.64
N ASP A 168 11.63 3.47 0.53
CA ASP A 168 10.76 2.77 1.46
C ASP A 168 11.51 1.60 2.09
N ALA A 169 11.13 1.23 3.31
CA ALA A 169 11.77 0.16 4.05
C ALA A 169 10.72 -0.83 4.59
N ALA A 170 10.99 -2.13 4.42
CA ALA A 170 10.16 -3.17 5.00
C ALA A 170 10.56 -3.47 6.44
N ALA A 171 9.58 -3.76 7.30
CA ALA A 171 9.80 -4.21 8.66
C ALA A 171 10.08 -5.72 8.73
N PRO A 172 10.88 -6.20 9.70
CA PRO A 172 11.19 -7.60 9.85
C PRO A 172 10.02 -8.42 10.42
N ILE A 173 10.05 -9.72 10.15
CA ILE A 173 9.12 -10.74 10.65
C ILE A 173 9.89 -11.76 11.46
N VAL A 174 9.38 -12.12 12.63
CA VAL A 174 9.95 -13.11 13.55
C VAL A 174 8.99 -14.25 13.83
N THR A 175 9.51 -15.43 14.21
CA THR A 175 8.67 -16.57 14.62
C THR A 175 8.15 -16.37 16.04
N LYS A 176 6.91 -16.78 16.32
CA LYS A 176 6.31 -16.72 17.65
C LYS A 176 7.05 -17.58 18.66
N GLU A 177 7.48 -18.77 18.26
CA GLU A 177 8.16 -19.73 19.14
C GLU A 177 9.52 -19.22 19.63
N SER A 178 10.14 -18.28 18.94
CA SER A 178 11.40 -17.62 19.32
C SER A 178 11.23 -16.46 20.29
N LEU A 179 9.99 -16.07 20.59
CA LEU A 179 9.69 -14.96 21.51
C LEU A 179 9.70 -15.46 22.97
N ASP A 180 10.20 -14.63 23.87
CA ASP A 180 10.07 -14.86 25.31
C ASP A 180 8.70 -14.42 25.78
N LEU A 181 7.75 -15.38 25.84
CA LEU A 181 6.35 -15.12 26.22
C LEU A 181 6.18 -14.82 27.72
N ASP A 182 7.20 -15.01 28.55
CA ASP A 182 7.19 -14.59 29.96
C ASP A 182 7.45 -13.08 30.08
N VAL A 183 8.12 -12.48 29.09
CA VAL A 183 8.43 -11.06 29.05
C VAL A 183 7.36 -10.27 28.29
N VAL A 184 6.92 -10.76 27.12
CA VAL A 184 5.91 -10.07 26.30
C VAL A 184 4.49 -10.31 26.86
N TYR A 185 3.57 -9.37 26.58
CA TYR A 185 2.17 -9.51 26.99
C TYR A 185 1.21 -9.18 25.83
N ALA A 186 0.08 -9.87 25.81
CA ALA A 186 -0.96 -9.66 24.79
C ALA A 186 -1.89 -8.52 25.22
N MET A 187 -1.99 -7.46 24.42
CA MET A 187 -2.90 -6.34 24.64
C MET A 187 -3.09 -5.50 23.39
N SER A 188 -4.32 -5.04 23.16
CA SER A 188 -4.62 -3.99 22.19
C SER A 188 -4.70 -2.62 22.87
N ARG A 189 -4.25 -1.58 22.16
CA ARG A 189 -4.17 -0.21 22.69
C ARG A 189 -5.53 0.30 23.18
N TYR A 190 -5.57 0.77 24.42
CA TYR A 190 -6.79 1.20 25.15
C TYR A 190 -7.82 0.08 25.33
N GLY A 191 -7.42 -1.19 25.26
CA GLY A 191 -8.34 -2.32 25.39
C GLY A 191 -9.40 -2.39 24.27
N LYS A 192 -9.15 -1.79 23.13
CA LYS A 192 -10.08 -1.80 21.99
C LYS A 192 -9.94 -3.08 21.19
N GLY A 193 -11.01 -3.85 21.11
CA GLY A 193 -11.04 -5.13 20.40
C GLY A 193 -10.31 -6.25 21.15
N GLU A 194 -9.98 -7.31 20.43
CA GLU A 194 -9.20 -8.42 20.93
C GLU A 194 -7.76 -8.03 21.24
N ALA A 195 -7.10 -8.76 22.15
CA ALA A 195 -5.68 -8.57 22.49
C ALA A 195 -4.76 -9.10 21.37
N ALA A 196 -4.89 -8.53 20.18
CA ALA A 196 -4.31 -9.00 18.93
C ALA A 196 -2.81 -8.69 18.75
N TYR A 197 -2.22 -7.90 19.66
CA TYR A 197 -0.81 -7.54 19.60
C TYR A 197 -0.07 -8.14 20.79
N LEU A 198 1.14 -8.64 20.55
CA LEU A 198 2.12 -8.90 21.57
C LEU A 198 2.94 -7.63 21.80
N ASN A 199 3.20 -7.28 23.05
CA ASN A 199 3.85 -6.04 23.43
C ASN A 199 5.13 -6.36 24.20
N CYS A 200 6.25 -5.81 23.76
CA CYS A 200 7.56 -5.92 24.39
C CYS A 200 7.80 -4.65 25.23
N PRO A 201 7.68 -4.70 26.55
CA PRO A 201 7.90 -3.54 27.41
C PRO A 201 9.39 -3.23 27.52
N MET A 202 9.72 -1.95 27.60
CA MET A 202 11.08 -1.48 27.87
C MET A 202 11.04 -0.48 29.03
N ASN A 203 11.98 -0.59 29.93
CA ASN A 203 12.28 0.47 30.91
C ASN A 203 13.15 1.56 30.29
N GLU A 204 13.49 2.60 31.04
CA GLU A 204 14.25 3.76 30.55
C GLU A 204 15.68 3.39 30.14
N GLU A 205 16.34 2.53 30.91
CA GLU A 205 17.73 2.11 30.64
C GLU A 205 17.80 1.21 29.39
N GLU A 206 16.87 0.27 29.25
CA GLU A 206 16.76 -0.60 28.08
C GLU A 206 16.47 0.20 26.81
N TYR A 207 15.57 1.18 26.91
CA TYR A 207 15.27 2.05 25.78
C TYR A 207 16.45 2.91 25.38
N ALA A 208 17.17 3.52 26.33
CA ALA A 208 18.35 4.35 26.07
C ALA A 208 19.45 3.56 25.39
N ALA A 209 19.75 2.35 25.90
CA ALA A 209 20.74 1.45 25.30
C ALA A 209 20.34 1.02 23.87
N PHE A 210 19.06 0.71 23.66
CA PHE A 210 18.52 0.36 22.35
C PHE A 210 18.62 1.53 21.35
N GLN A 211 18.22 2.73 21.76
CA GLN A 211 18.26 3.95 20.96
C GLN A 211 19.70 4.29 20.55
N GLU A 212 20.65 4.19 21.48
CA GLU A 212 22.07 4.40 21.21
C GLU A 212 22.60 3.36 20.21
N ALA A 213 22.25 2.09 20.40
CA ALA A 213 22.64 1.01 19.49
C ALA A 213 22.12 1.22 18.06
N LEU A 214 20.87 1.71 17.91
CA LEU A 214 20.28 2.07 16.61
C LEU A 214 21.04 3.21 15.93
N CYS A 215 21.42 4.26 16.69
CA CYS A 215 22.16 5.41 16.15
C CYS A 215 23.53 5.05 15.59
N HIS A 216 24.16 3.99 16.12
CA HIS A 216 25.50 3.56 15.74
C HIS A 216 25.54 2.26 14.92
N ALA A 217 24.39 1.70 14.57
CA ALA A 217 24.30 0.45 13.82
C ALA A 217 24.78 0.61 12.38
N GLU A 218 25.39 -0.43 11.83
CA GLU A 218 25.86 -0.46 10.45
C GLU A 218 24.69 -0.61 9.48
N MET A 219 24.64 0.28 8.48
CA MET A 219 23.63 0.27 7.43
C MET A 219 24.06 -0.57 6.23
N ALA A 220 23.10 -1.19 5.55
CA ALA A 220 23.35 -1.83 4.27
C ALA A 220 23.73 -0.76 3.22
N PRO A 221 24.66 -1.03 2.31
CA PRO A 221 24.98 -0.09 1.24
C PRO A 221 23.77 0.07 0.31
N VAL A 222 23.34 1.30 0.12
CA VAL A 222 22.28 1.64 -0.82
C VAL A 222 22.90 2.40 -1.99
N HIS A 223 22.86 1.82 -3.18
CA HIS A 223 23.37 2.48 -4.38
C HIS A 223 22.48 3.68 -4.74
N GLY A 224 23.08 4.86 -4.88
CA GLY A 224 22.39 6.08 -5.32
C GLY A 224 21.89 7.00 -4.18
N PHE A 225 22.45 6.93 -2.98
CA PHE A 225 22.00 7.68 -1.79
C PHE A 225 22.46 9.17 -1.76
N GLU A 226 22.50 9.85 -2.87
CA GLU A 226 22.96 11.26 -2.88
C GLU A 226 21.88 12.29 -2.49
N ASN A 227 20.59 11.92 -2.42
CA ASN A 227 19.52 12.82 -1.96
C ASN A 227 18.55 12.10 -1.02
N LYS A 228 18.64 12.39 0.27
CA LYS A 228 17.92 11.81 1.42
C LYS A 228 16.42 12.19 1.45
N LYS A 229 15.62 11.79 0.46
CA LYS A 229 14.15 11.89 0.57
C LYS A 229 13.58 10.53 1.01
N VAL A 230 13.41 10.35 2.32
CA VAL A 230 12.67 9.23 2.89
C VAL A 230 11.23 9.68 3.07
N PHE A 231 10.26 8.86 2.67
CA PHE A 231 8.84 9.13 2.91
C PHE A 231 8.55 9.09 4.41
N GLU A 232 7.91 10.13 4.96
CA GLU A 232 7.66 10.27 6.41
C GLU A 232 6.84 9.08 6.99
N GLY A 233 5.92 8.51 6.20
CA GLY A 233 5.08 7.38 6.64
C GLY A 233 5.81 6.04 6.76
N CYS A 234 6.98 5.89 6.10
CA CYS A 234 7.81 4.68 6.09
C CYS A 234 9.22 4.96 6.57
N MET A 235 9.37 5.95 7.46
CA MET A 235 10.68 6.35 7.97
C MET A 235 11.36 5.19 8.71
N PRO A 236 12.62 4.84 8.35
CA PRO A 236 13.39 3.82 9.05
C PRO A 236 13.56 4.13 10.53
N ILE A 237 13.52 3.07 11.36
CA ILE A 237 13.57 3.21 12.82
C ILE A 237 14.88 3.86 13.30
N GLU A 238 16.00 3.57 12.63
CA GLU A 238 17.30 4.19 12.92
C GLU A 238 17.33 5.69 12.58
N VAL A 239 16.60 6.11 11.55
CA VAL A 239 16.46 7.53 11.20
C VAL A 239 15.63 8.26 12.26
N MET A 240 14.57 7.61 12.77
CA MET A 240 13.79 8.16 13.89
C MET A 240 14.65 8.28 15.16
N ALA A 241 15.47 7.27 15.46
CA ALA A 241 16.40 7.30 16.61
C ALA A 241 17.39 8.47 16.53
N GLN A 242 17.92 8.77 15.34
CA GLN A 242 18.86 9.87 15.10
C GLN A 242 18.20 11.26 15.18
N ARG A 243 16.88 11.38 14.98
CA ARG A 243 16.14 12.66 15.08
C ARG A 243 16.00 13.17 16.52
N GLY A 244 16.13 12.30 17.51
CA GLY A 244 16.08 12.66 18.91
C GLY A 244 15.72 11.49 19.81
N ALA A 245 16.19 11.54 21.06
CA ALA A 245 16.05 10.46 22.03
C ALA A 245 14.60 10.01 22.24
N ASP A 246 13.64 10.92 22.21
CA ASP A 246 12.22 10.61 22.45
C ASP A 246 11.40 10.37 21.17
N THR A 247 11.97 10.56 20.00
CA THR A 247 11.20 10.51 18.73
C THR A 247 10.43 9.20 18.57
N MET A 248 11.06 8.06 18.85
CA MET A 248 10.41 6.75 18.74
C MET A 248 9.30 6.55 19.77
N ARG A 249 9.40 7.14 20.98
CA ARG A 249 8.39 7.07 22.04
C ARG A 249 7.11 7.88 21.73
N PHE A 250 7.20 8.88 20.86
CA PHE A 250 6.04 9.58 20.29
C PHE A 250 5.53 8.96 18.99
N GLY A 251 6.27 7.99 18.45
CA GLY A 251 5.99 7.23 17.24
C GLY A 251 5.70 5.74 17.49
N PRO A 252 6.47 4.82 16.87
CA PRO A 252 6.19 3.39 16.89
C PRO A 252 6.32 2.74 18.28
N LEU A 253 7.14 3.28 19.17
CA LEU A 253 7.34 2.73 20.52
C LEU A 253 6.51 3.45 21.60
N LYS A 254 5.43 4.12 21.20
CA LYS A 254 4.56 4.86 22.14
C LYS A 254 3.91 3.94 23.16
N PRO A 255 4.11 4.14 24.49
CA PRO A 255 3.57 3.26 25.53
C PRO A 255 2.12 3.57 25.91
N VAL A 256 1.62 4.76 25.57
CA VAL A 256 0.30 5.25 26.01
C VAL A 256 -0.82 4.31 25.57
N GLY A 257 -1.64 3.87 26.54
CA GLY A 257 -2.76 2.95 26.33
C GLY A 257 -2.36 1.47 26.30
N LEU A 258 -1.13 1.14 26.73
CA LEU A 258 -0.58 -0.21 26.80
C LEU A 258 0.03 -0.50 28.19
N PRO A 259 -0.74 -0.38 29.31
CA PRO A 259 -0.22 -0.80 30.60
C PRO A 259 0.07 -2.31 30.60
N ASP A 260 1.13 -2.74 31.27
CA ASP A 260 1.42 -4.15 31.46
C ASP A 260 0.35 -4.77 32.38
N PRO A 261 -0.45 -5.74 31.93
CA PRO A 261 -1.52 -6.31 32.72
C PRO A 261 -1.04 -7.07 33.98
N ARG A 262 0.25 -7.43 34.03
CA ARG A 262 0.86 -8.14 35.17
C ARG A 262 1.21 -7.20 36.31
N THR A 263 1.59 -5.96 36.01
CA THR A 263 2.02 -4.95 36.99
C THR A 263 1.02 -3.80 37.15
N GLY A 264 0.18 -3.55 36.12
CA GLY A 264 -0.70 -2.38 36.04
C GLY A 264 0.04 -1.09 35.67
N GLU A 265 1.35 -1.12 35.49
CA GLU A 265 2.19 0.03 35.13
C GLU A 265 2.32 0.23 33.64
N THR A 266 2.44 1.48 33.21
CA THR A 266 2.75 1.80 31.83
C THR A 266 4.27 1.79 31.63
N PRO A 267 4.81 0.94 30.75
CA PRO A 267 6.25 0.91 30.48
C PRO A 267 6.78 2.24 29.92
N TYR A 268 8.09 2.44 29.99
CA TYR A 268 8.73 3.64 29.41
C TYR A 268 8.59 3.70 27.88
N ALA A 269 8.74 2.56 27.21
CA ALA A 269 8.49 2.37 25.79
C ALA A 269 7.90 0.98 25.53
N VAL A 270 7.22 0.77 24.41
CA VAL A 270 6.64 -0.53 24.03
C VAL A 270 6.86 -0.78 22.55
N VAL A 271 7.49 -1.90 22.22
CA VAL A 271 7.52 -2.43 20.84
C VAL A 271 6.33 -3.35 20.64
N GLN A 272 5.56 -3.12 19.58
CA GLN A 272 4.39 -3.93 19.26
C GLN A 272 4.71 -4.94 18.19
N LEU A 273 4.29 -6.18 18.38
CA LEU A 273 4.36 -7.26 17.41
C LEU A 273 2.93 -7.57 16.96
N ARG A 274 2.71 -7.59 15.64
CA ARG A 274 1.41 -7.90 15.05
C ARG A 274 1.48 -9.25 14.35
N ARG A 275 0.45 -10.09 14.56
CA ARG A 275 0.29 -11.36 13.85
C ARG A 275 0.37 -11.15 12.34
N ASP A 276 1.17 -11.98 11.65
CA ASP A 276 1.42 -11.90 10.21
C ASP A 276 0.75 -13.03 9.41
N ASN A 277 0.25 -14.08 10.07
CA ASN A 277 -0.44 -15.21 9.45
C ASN A 277 -1.60 -15.75 10.29
N GLU A 278 -2.49 -16.54 9.68
CA GLU A 278 -3.66 -17.12 10.35
C GLU A 278 -3.28 -18.15 11.44
N ASP A 279 -2.24 -18.93 11.21
CA ASP A 279 -1.75 -19.96 12.14
C ASP A 279 -1.12 -19.41 13.43
N ASP A 280 -1.03 -18.07 13.57
CA ASP A 280 -0.44 -17.42 14.73
C ASP A 280 1.01 -17.85 15.01
N THR A 281 1.78 -18.08 13.97
CA THR A 281 3.19 -18.54 14.06
C THR A 281 4.21 -17.47 13.73
N MET A 282 3.81 -16.36 13.07
CA MET A 282 4.69 -15.30 12.62
C MET A 282 4.19 -13.93 13.08
N TYR A 283 5.14 -13.05 13.44
CA TYR A 283 4.86 -11.71 13.93
C TYR A 283 5.72 -10.65 13.25
N ASN A 284 5.07 -9.60 12.75
CA ASN A 284 5.72 -8.40 12.21
C ASN A 284 6.06 -7.43 13.33
N ILE A 285 7.31 -6.91 13.36
CA ILE A 285 7.74 -5.88 14.31
C ILE A 285 7.23 -4.53 13.80
N VAL A 286 6.18 -4.01 14.43
CA VAL A 286 5.45 -2.83 13.94
C VAL A 286 6.28 -1.55 14.01
N GLY A 287 6.42 -0.86 12.88
CA GLY A 287 7.16 0.40 12.79
C GLY A 287 8.68 0.25 12.73
N PHE A 288 9.18 -0.97 12.49
CA PHE A 288 10.59 -1.28 12.38
C PHE A 288 11.08 -1.41 10.93
N GLN A 289 10.57 -0.58 10.05
CA GLN A 289 11.18 -0.40 8.75
C GLN A 289 12.65 -0.01 8.93
N THR A 290 13.56 -0.66 8.22
CA THR A 290 15.00 -0.47 8.44
C THR A 290 15.83 -0.80 7.22
N HIS A 291 16.99 -0.16 7.09
CA HIS A 291 18.06 -0.55 6.16
C HIS A 291 19.34 -0.98 6.87
N LEU A 292 19.25 -1.34 8.15
CA LEU A 292 20.36 -1.94 8.87
C LEU A 292 20.80 -3.24 8.17
N LYS A 293 22.11 -3.55 8.21
CA LYS A 293 22.60 -4.87 7.82
C LYS A 293 21.93 -5.98 8.62
N TRP A 294 21.69 -7.13 8.04
CA TRP A 294 21.00 -8.25 8.71
C TRP A 294 21.63 -8.64 10.05
N GLY A 295 22.98 -8.65 10.13
CA GLY A 295 23.69 -8.89 11.40
C GLY A 295 23.38 -7.84 12.47
N GLU A 296 23.26 -6.58 12.07
CA GLU A 296 22.89 -5.49 12.95
C GLU A 296 21.41 -5.56 13.37
N GLN A 297 20.52 -5.94 12.48
CA GLN A 297 19.12 -6.16 12.85
C GLN A 297 19.02 -7.22 13.95
N LYS A 298 19.71 -8.36 13.78
CA LYS A 298 19.72 -9.41 14.79
C LYS A 298 20.31 -8.93 16.13
N ARG A 299 21.42 -8.18 16.09
CA ARG A 299 22.09 -7.64 17.28
C ARG A 299 21.23 -6.59 18.00
N VAL A 300 20.77 -5.58 17.26
CA VAL A 300 20.09 -4.42 17.84
C VAL A 300 18.65 -4.76 18.24
N PHE A 301 17.89 -5.45 17.38
CA PHE A 301 16.52 -5.82 17.72
C PHE A 301 16.46 -6.92 18.78
N GLY A 302 17.51 -7.74 18.90
CA GLY A 302 17.68 -8.68 20.01
C GLY A 302 17.87 -8.03 21.40
N MET A 303 18.15 -6.71 21.46
CA MET A 303 18.18 -5.96 22.71
C MET A 303 16.78 -5.64 23.26
N ILE A 304 15.74 -5.78 22.44
CA ILE A 304 14.36 -5.55 22.88
C ILE A 304 13.93 -6.71 23.78
N PRO A 305 13.43 -6.43 25.01
CA PRO A 305 12.92 -7.46 25.90
C PRO A 305 11.87 -8.34 25.22
N GLY A 306 12.08 -9.66 25.29
CA GLY A 306 11.26 -10.65 24.59
C GLY A 306 11.77 -11.05 23.21
N LEU A 307 12.75 -10.34 22.62
CA LEU A 307 13.32 -10.64 21.30
C LEU A 307 14.76 -11.12 21.34
N SER A 308 15.34 -11.40 22.52
CA SER A 308 16.76 -11.77 22.65
C SER A 308 17.18 -13.03 21.86
N HIS A 309 16.22 -13.91 21.60
CA HIS A 309 16.41 -15.15 20.83
C HIS A 309 15.58 -15.17 19.56
N ALA A 310 15.07 -14.01 19.11
CA ALA A 310 14.16 -13.93 17.98
C ALA A 310 14.77 -14.51 16.70
N GLU A 311 14.04 -15.41 16.06
CA GLU A 311 14.35 -15.98 14.75
C GLU A 311 13.63 -15.18 13.67
N PHE A 312 14.45 -14.56 12.80
CA PHE A 312 13.94 -13.73 11.71
C PHE A 312 13.57 -14.60 10.52
N VAL A 313 12.28 -14.70 10.22
CA VAL A 313 11.77 -15.30 8.98
C VAL A 313 12.08 -14.38 7.80
N ARG A 314 12.03 -13.07 8.05
CA ARG A 314 12.31 -12.03 7.08
C ARG A 314 13.02 -10.87 7.77
N TYR A 315 14.12 -10.42 7.18
CA TYR A 315 14.80 -9.20 7.60
C TYR A 315 14.14 -7.97 6.98
N GLY A 316 14.26 -6.84 7.66
CA GLY A 316 13.93 -5.55 7.07
C GLY A 316 14.87 -5.22 5.91
N VAL A 317 14.33 -4.62 4.86
CA VAL A 317 15.07 -4.16 3.67
C VAL A 317 14.54 -2.82 3.22
N MET A 318 15.43 -2.00 2.64
CA MET A 318 15.06 -0.74 2.01
C MET A 318 14.99 -0.92 0.49
N HIS A 319 13.99 -0.33 -0.11
CA HIS A 319 13.79 -0.32 -1.55
C HIS A 319 13.75 1.12 -2.07
N ARG A 320 14.28 1.31 -3.27
CA ARG A 320 14.07 2.54 -4.04
C ARG A 320 12.74 2.42 -4.76
N ASN A 321 11.81 3.29 -4.43
CA ASN A 321 10.52 3.38 -5.10
C ASN A 321 10.55 4.48 -6.16
N THR A 322 9.93 4.20 -7.29
CA THR A 322 9.78 5.15 -8.40
C THR A 322 8.33 5.63 -8.46
N TYR A 323 8.13 6.93 -8.61
CA TYR A 323 6.83 7.52 -8.93
C TYR A 323 6.96 8.59 -10.01
N ILE A 324 5.87 8.83 -10.74
CA ILE A 324 5.80 9.79 -11.84
C ILE A 324 5.28 11.14 -11.34
N ASP A 325 5.56 12.21 -12.07
CA ASP A 325 4.98 13.52 -11.81
C ASP A 325 3.52 13.55 -12.31
N SER A 326 2.64 12.95 -11.52
CA SER A 326 1.25 12.75 -11.88
C SER A 326 0.47 14.04 -12.15
N PRO A 327 0.67 15.16 -11.42
CA PRO A 327 -0.03 16.40 -11.73
C PRO A 327 0.17 16.90 -13.16
N ASP A 328 1.37 16.74 -13.70
CA ASP A 328 1.68 17.14 -15.08
C ASP A 328 1.29 16.07 -16.11
N LEU A 329 1.25 14.80 -15.70
CA LEU A 329 1.09 13.67 -16.60
C LEU A 329 -0.33 13.13 -16.68
N LEU A 330 -1.04 13.02 -15.55
CA LEU A 330 -2.34 12.35 -15.44
C LEU A 330 -3.50 13.34 -15.25
N ASN A 331 -4.68 12.91 -15.69
CA ASN A 331 -5.94 13.50 -15.30
C ASN A 331 -6.59 12.70 -14.15
N GLU A 332 -7.76 13.12 -13.67
CA GLU A 332 -8.49 12.48 -12.56
C GLU A 332 -8.91 11.04 -12.85
N THR A 333 -8.95 10.66 -14.13
CA THR A 333 -9.34 9.32 -14.58
C THR A 333 -8.13 8.39 -14.73
N MET A 334 -6.97 8.77 -14.23
CA MET A 334 -5.70 8.05 -14.33
C MET A 334 -5.17 7.91 -15.76
N GLU A 335 -5.84 8.55 -16.75
CA GLU A 335 -5.40 8.61 -18.14
C GLU A 335 -4.30 9.65 -18.31
N THR A 336 -3.32 9.35 -19.17
CA THR A 336 -2.25 10.32 -19.47
C THR A 336 -2.79 11.47 -20.33
N ARG A 337 -2.34 12.71 -20.02
CA ARG A 337 -2.66 13.90 -20.83
C ARG A 337 -2.02 13.85 -22.23
N LYS A 338 -0.91 13.13 -22.36
CA LYS A 338 -0.13 13.03 -23.62
C LYS A 338 -0.73 12.03 -24.60
N ARG A 339 -1.40 10.97 -24.13
CA ARG A 339 -1.89 9.89 -24.97
C ARG A 339 -3.20 9.30 -24.42
N LYS A 340 -4.29 9.41 -25.20
CA LYS A 340 -5.55 8.73 -24.90
C LYS A 340 -5.39 7.23 -24.93
N GLY A 341 -6.04 6.52 -24.01
CA GLY A 341 -5.98 5.07 -23.89
C GLY A 341 -4.74 4.54 -23.16
N LEU A 342 -3.86 5.39 -22.66
CA LEU A 342 -2.76 5.01 -21.78
C LEU A 342 -3.03 5.51 -20.37
N PHE A 343 -3.04 4.57 -19.42
CA PHE A 343 -3.33 4.80 -18.01
C PHE A 343 -2.17 4.33 -17.15
N PHE A 344 -1.99 5.00 -15.99
CA PHE A 344 -1.12 4.51 -14.93
C PHE A 344 -1.94 4.23 -13.69
N ALA A 345 -1.57 3.19 -12.92
CA ALA A 345 -2.22 2.85 -11.65
C ALA A 345 -1.20 2.36 -10.61
N GLY A 346 -1.59 2.41 -9.35
CA GLY A 346 -0.76 1.97 -8.23
C GLY A 346 0.17 3.06 -7.70
N GLN A 347 1.04 2.66 -6.80
CA GLN A 347 1.89 3.56 -6.03
C GLN A 347 2.79 4.44 -6.90
N MET A 348 3.14 3.99 -8.12
CA MET A 348 3.93 4.80 -9.03
C MET A 348 3.23 6.10 -9.47
N THR A 349 1.92 6.22 -9.30
CA THR A 349 1.17 7.46 -9.58
C THR A 349 1.21 8.48 -8.45
N GLY A 350 1.90 8.19 -7.34
CA GLY A 350 1.91 9.05 -6.15
C GLY A 350 0.76 8.81 -5.18
N VAL A 351 -0.07 7.79 -5.39
CA VAL A 351 -0.93 7.26 -4.32
C VAL A 351 -0.07 6.41 -3.38
N GLU A 352 -0.15 6.66 -2.09
CA GLU A 352 0.68 5.95 -1.11
C GLU A 352 -0.19 4.97 -0.30
N GLY A 353 0.20 3.68 -0.31
CA GLY A 353 -0.43 2.60 0.42
C GLY A 353 -1.08 1.53 -0.46
N TYR A 354 -1.28 0.34 0.12
CA TYR A 354 -1.84 -0.83 -0.57
C TYR A 354 -3.28 -0.60 -1.04
N VAL A 355 -4.11 -0.04 -0.17
CA VAL A 355 -5.54 0.22 -0.44
C VAL A 355 -5.67 1.29 -1.51
N GLU A 356 -4.90 2.37 -1.41
CA GLU A 356 -4.85 3.45 -2.39
C GLU A 356 -4.37 2.96 -3.76
N SER A 357 -3.37 2.06 -3.76
CA SER A 357 -2.87 1.46 -5.00
C SER A 357 -3.96 0.65 -5.69
N ALA A 358 -4.66 -0.22 -4.96
CA ALA A 358 -5.77 -1.00 -5.50
C ALA A 358 -6.92 -0.09 -5.98
N ALA A 359 -7.30 0.91 -5.20
CA ALA A 359 -8.35 1.88 -5.57
C ALA A 359 -8.03 2.62 -6.87
N SER A 360 -6.77 3.01 -7.08
CA SER A 360 -6.34 3.62 -8.36
C SER A 360 -6.49 2.66 -9.55
N GLY A 361 -6.36 1.35 -9.30
CA GLY A 361 -6.64 0.29 -10.28
C GLY A 361 -8.10 0.27 -10.71
N ILE A 362 -9.04 0.45 -9.76
CA ILE A 362 -10.48 0.58 -10.06
C ILE A 362 -10.72 1.77 -10.98
N VAL A 363 -10.17 2.95 -10.65
CA VAL A 363 -10.35 4.15 -11.46
C VAL A 363 -9.82 3.97 -12.88
N ALA A 364 -8.61 3.40 -13.01
CA ALA A 364 -8.03 3.11 -14.32
C ALA A 364 -8.88 2.10 -15.12
N ALA A 365 -9.46 1.11 -14.46
CA ALA A 365 -10.33 0.11 -15.10
C ALA A 365 -11.63 0.72 -15.65
N TYR A 366 -12.37 1.48 -14.84
CA TYR A 366 -13.59 2.16 -15.28
C TYR A 366 -13.31 3.11 -16.45
N SER A 367 -12.21 3.84 -16.36
CA SER A 367 -11.79 4.78 -17.40
C SER A 367 -11.36 4.07 -18.69
N ALA A 368 -10.62 2.97 -18.59
CA ALA A 368 -10.22 2.15 -19.73
C ALA A 368 -11.44 1.46 -20.37
N ALA A 369 -12.44 1.04 -19.57
CA ALA A 369 -13.69 0.48 -20.07
C ALA A 369 -14.49 1.50 -20.87
N ALA A 370 -14.60 2.75 -20.41
CA ALA A 370 -15.21 3.84 -21.18
C ALA A 370 -14.50 4.04 -22.52
N ARG A 371 -13.17 4.10 -22.54
CA ARG A 371 -12.39 4.19 -23.78
C ARG A 371 -12.62 3.00 -24.70
N PHE A 372 -12.70 1.79 -24.15
CA PHE A 372 -12.97 0.58 -24.95
C PHE A 372 -14.35 0.62 -25.61
N ARG A 373 -15.35 1.21 -24.94
CA ARG A 373 -16.70 1.44 -25.48
C ARG A 373 -16.78 2.64 -26.43
N GLY A 374 -15.69 3.42 -26.57
CA GLY A 374 -15.66 4.64 -27.37
C GLY A 374 -16.24 5.86 -26.69
N GLU A 375 -16.33 5.81 -25.37
CA GLU A 375 -16.85 6.86 -24.49
C GLU A 375 -15.72 7.70 -23.89
N GLU A 376 -16.03 8.90 -23.40
CA GLU A 376 -15.09 9.69 -22.60
C GLU A 376 -15.16 9.21 -21.14
N PRO A 377 -13.99 8.95 -20.49
CA PRO A 377 -13.97 8.56 -19.09
C PRO A 377 -14.54 9.63 -18.17
N GLU A 378 -15.31 9.23 -17.18
CA GLU A 378 -15.84 10.09 -16.12
C GLU A 378 -15.00 9.95 -14.85
N ALA A 379 -14.73 11.08 -14.17
CA ALA A 379 -14.02 11.10 -12.91
C ALA A 379 -14.92 10.63 -11.76
N PHE A 380 -14.36 9.91 -10.80
CA PHE A 380 -15.06 9.58 -9.56
C PHE A 380 -15.42 10.86 -8.77
N PRO A 381 -16.60 10.88 -8.10
CA PRO A 381 -17.04 12.07 -7.37
C PRO A 381 -16.05 12.54 -6.31
N ARG A 382 -15.77 13.84 -6.27
CA ARG A 382 -14.84 14.46 -5.31
C ARG A 382 -15.22 14.25 -3.84
N GLU A 383 -16.49 13.98 -3.57
CA GLU A 383 -17.02 13.66 -2.24
C GLU A 383 -16.56 12.30 -1.75
N THR A 384 -16.09 11.40 -2.63
CA THR A 384 -15.55 10.07 -2.28
C THR A 384 -14.08 10.13 -1.90
N ALA A 385 -13.59 9.16 -1.15
CA ALA A 385 -12.17 9.02 -0.83
C ALA A 385 -11.35 8.70 -2.09
N ILE A 386 -11.88 7.85 -2.98
CA ILE A 386 -11.28 7.52 -4.28
C ILE A 386 -11.13 8.78 -5.14
N GLY A 387 -12.23 9.51 -5.38
CA GLY A 387 -12.21 10.71 -6.23
C GLY A 387 -11.35 11.84 -5.66
N SER A 388 -11.36 12.04 -4.34
CA SER A 388 -10.51 13.04 -3.68
C SER A 388 -9.02 12.73 -3.83
N LEU A 389 -8.64 11.45 -3.75
CA LEU A 389 -7.26 11.03 -3.93
C LEU A 389 -6.80 11.23 -5.38
N CYS A 390 -7.61 10.81 -6.35
CA CYS A 390 -7.33 11.00 -7.78
C CYS A 390 -7.22 12.47 -8.15
N TYR A 391 -8.09 13.31 -7.58
CA TYR A 391 -7.99 14.75 -7.75
C TYR A 391 -6.68 15.32 -7.21
N TYR A 392 -6.27 14.91 -6.00
CA TYR A 392 -4.99 15.37 -5.41
C TYR A 392 -3.82 15.07 -6.33
N ILE A 393 -3.66 13.83 -6.78
CA ILE A 393 -2.50 13.43 -7.59
C ILE A 393 -2.48 14.06 -8.98
N SER A 394 -3.63 14.48 -9.50
CA SER A 394 -3.74 15.09 -10.84
C SER A 394 -3.81 16.62 -10.86
N HIS A 395 -4.03 17.26 -9.69
CA HIS A 395 -4.22 18.72 -9.58
C HIS A 395 -3.34 19.36 -8.50
N PHE A 396 -2.32 18.64 -8.01
CA PHE A 396 -1.39 19.27 -7.07
C PHE A 396 -0.64 20.41 -7.75
N ASP A 397 -0.75 21.64 -7.22
CA ASP A 397 -0.19 22.87 -7.78
C ASP A 397 1.08 23.34 -7.05
N GLY A 398 1.56 22.57 -6.08
CA GLY A 398 2.76 22.87 -5.29
C GLY A 398 4.06 22.54 -6.05
N LYS A 399 5.18 23.12 -5.58
CA LYS A 399 6.51 22.92 -6.20
C LYS A 399 7.10 21.51 -6.01
N ASN A 400 6.64 20.75 -5.03
CA ASN A 400 7.19 19.44 -4.67
C ASN A 400 6.05 18.45 -4.49
N PHE A 401 5.59 17.83 -5.58
CA PHE A 401 4.65 16.74 -5.51
C PHE A 401 5.24 15.61 -4.66
N GLN A 402 4.43 15.06 -3.75
CA GLN A 402 4.80 13.96 -2.87
C GLN A 402 3.70 12.90 -2.88
N PRO A 403 4.06 11.61 -2.79
CA PRO A 403 3.07 10.56 -2.58
C PRO A 403 2.17 10.85 -1.37
N MET A 404 0.89 10.50 -1.48
CA MET A 404 -0.12 10.83 -0.48
C MET A 404 -0.99 9.63 -0.12
N ASN A 405 -1.13 9.40 1.19
CA ASN A 405 -2.17 8.52 1.73
C ASN A 405 -3.52 9.22 1.71
N VAL A 406 -4.59 8.45 1.49
CA VAL A 406 -5.94 8.97 1.65
C VAL A 406 -6.17 9.53 3.07
N ASN A 407 -6.71 10.73 3.16
CA ASN A 407 -7.06 11.38 4.43
C ASN A 407 -8.27 12.32 4.23
N PHE A 408 -9.00 12.59 5.30
CA PHE A 408 -10.19 13.46 5.24
C PHE A 408 -9.88 14.92 4.87
N GLY A 409 -8.61 15.34 4.93
CA GLY A 409 -8.18 16.67 4.50
C GLY A 409 -8.22 16.87 2.99
N LEU A 410 -8.16 15.79 2.19
CA LEU A 410 -8.28 15.83 0.74
C LEU A 410 -9.73 16.01 0.28
N MET A 411 -10.69 15.59 1.11
CA MET A 411 -12.11 15.61 0.76
C MET A 411 -12.73 17.00 0.93
N PRO A 412 -13.73 17.35 0.11
CA PRO A 412 -14.44 18.62 0.23
C PRO A 412 -15.04 18.82 1.63
N GLN A 413 -14.99 20.04 2.15
CA GLN A 413 -15.56 20.37 3.44
C GLN A 413 -17.08 20.13 3.44
N LEU A 414 -17.64 19.86 4.64
CA LEU A 414 -19.08 19.80 4.82
C LEU A 414 -19.66 21.22 4.72
N GLU A 415 -20.78 21.36 4.02
CA GLU A 415 -21.46 22.65 3.87
C GLU A 415 -21.91 23.26 5.21
N LYS A 416 -22.30 22.39 6.14
CA LYS A 416 -22.77 22.80 7.47
C LYS A 416 -21.75 22.41 8.53
N ARG A 417 -21.52 23.30 9.49
CA ARG A 417 -20.68 23.02 10.64
C ARG A 417 -21.33 21.94 11.51
N VAL A 418 -20.56 20.89 11.81
CA VAL A 418 -20.98 19.77 12.66
C VAL A 418 -20.03 19.61 13.84
N PRO A 419 -20.45 18.98 14.96
CA PRO A 419 -19.58 18.67 16.09
C PRO A 419 -18.35 17.85 15.63
N LYS A 420 -17.18 18.14 16.23
CA LYS A 420 -15.91 17.46 15.87
C LYS A 420 -16.01 15.92 15.93
N LYS A 421 -16.77 15.39 16.88
CA LYS A 421 -16.96 13.93 17.04
C LYS A 421 -17.76 13.27 15.91
N GLU A 422 -18.61 14.03 15.25
CA GLU A 422 -19.47 13.55 14.16
C GLU A 422 -18.90 13.83 12.79
N LYS A 423 -17.89 14.72 12.69
CA LYS A 423 -17.39 15.23 11.40
C LYS A 423 -16.99 14.09 10.44
N ASN A 424 -16.17 13.17 10.93
CA ASN A 424 -15.66 12.08 10.08
C ASN A 424 -16.78 11.14 9.63
N GLN A 425 -17.73 10.82 10.51
CA GLN A 425 -18.90 10.02 10.14
C GLN A 425 -19.75 10.70 9.07
N ARG A 426 -20.00 12.01 9.21
CA ARG A 426 -20.76 12.76 8.19
C ARG A 426 -20.09 12.85 6.84
N ILE A 427 -18.76 12.95 6.83
CA ILE A 427 -17.98 12.90 5.59
C ILE A 427 -18.12 11.51 4.95
N ALA A 428 -17.98 10.45 5.77
CA ALA A 428 -18.14 9.08 5.29
C ALA A 428 -19.55 8.80 4.73
N ASP A 429 -20.61 9.22 5.44
CA ASP A 429 -21.98 9.03 4.99
C ASP A 429 -22.20 9.69 3.61
N ARG A 430 -21.76 10.95 3.44
CA ARG A 430 -21.84 11.66 2.16
C ARG A 430 -21.05 10.96 1.05
N ALA A 431 -19.85 10.48 1.35
CA ALA A 431 -19.01 9.78 0.39
C ALA A 431 -19.67 8.47 -0.09
N LEU A 432 -20.25 7.72 0.84
CA LEU A 432 -20.94 6.47 0.53
C LEU A 432 -22.22 6.70 -0.27
N GLU A 433 -22.96 7.79 -0.03
CA GLU A 433 -24.08 8.20 -0.91
C GLU A 433 -23.60 8.57 -2.32
N ALA A 434 -22.44 9.23 -2.43
CA ALA A 434 -21.89 9.64 -3.72
C ALA A 434 -21.40 8.44 -4.55
N ILE A 435 -20.74 7.45 -3.90
CA ILE A 435 -20.28 6.25 -4.60
C ILE A 435 -21.44 5.38 -5.04
N ASP A 436 -22.51 5.23 -4.23
CA ASP A 436 -23.70 4.48 -4.61
C ASP A 436 -24.36 5.08 -5.87
N LYS A 437 -24.50 6.41 -5.91
CA LYS A 437 -25.04 7.11 -7.09
C LYS A 437 -24.14 6.95 -8.32
N PHE A 438 -22.82 6.93 -8.12
CA PHE A 438 -21.88 6.69 -9.21
C PHE A 438 -22.07 5.28 -9.79
N ILE A 439 -22.19 4.26 -8.94
CA ILE A 439 -22.41 2.86 -9.34
C ILE A 439 -23.76 2.68 -10.08
N GLU A 440 -24.82 3.33 -9.62
CA GLU A 440 -26.13 3.27 -10.27
C GLU A 440 -26.14 3.83 -11.71
N ASN A 441 -25.18 4.69 -12.06
CA ASN A 441 -25.07 5.35 -13.37
C ASN A 441 -24.10 4.64 -14.33
N HIS A 442 -23.31 3.68 -13.86
CA HIS A 442 -22.28 2.97 -14.62
C HIS A 442 -22.45 1.47 -14.62
#